data_2a0b77d321290cebe463f67606726c5f
#
_entry.id   2a0b77d321290cebe463f67606726c5f
#
_cell.length_a   1.000
_cell.length_b   1.000
_cell.length_c   1.000
_cell.angle_alpha   90.00
_cell.angle_beta   90.00
_cell.angle_gamma   90.00
#
_symmetry.space_group_name_H-M   'P 1'
#
loop_
_entity.id
_entity.type
_entity.pdbx_description
1 polymer ?
#
loop_
_entity_poly.entity_id
_entity_poly.type
_entity_poly.pdbx_seq_one_letter_code
_entity_poly.pdbx_strand_id
1 'polypeptide(L)'
;VPMQMLCSLTDGEKLDGKGMPNLDVKYLRGERDFKTLTNGRYVAANSLLILVDGENSGEVFRTPIEGYQGSTFKQLHINENMLAEYILHVINLHRKALRENKVGSAIPHLDKKLFKAIEVPVPPYDEQVRIVTVINSMHSKLDAIMENL
;
A
#
# COMPACT_ATOMS: atom_id res chain seq x y z
N VAL A 1 -18.63 5.63 3.72
CA VAL A 1 -17.92 5.28 4.97
C VAL A 1 -16.50 5.84 4.89
N PRO A 2 -16.03 6.59 5.88
CA PRO A 2 -14.66 7.10 5.88
C PRO A 2 -13.63 5.97 5.87
N MET A 3 -12.55 6.16 5.14
CA MET A 3 -11.46 5.16 5.03
C MET A 3 -10.96 4.70 6.40
N GLN A 4 -10.88 5.59 7.38
CA GLN A 4 -10.42 5.24 8.73
C GLN A 4 -11.29 4.21 9.45
N MET A 5 -12.53 4.01 8.98
CA MET A 5 -13.43 2.98 9.52
C MET A 5 -13.18 1.61 8.89
N LEU A 6 -12.44 1.55 7.79
CA LEU A 6 -12.24 0.34 6.99
C LEU A 6 -10.82 -0.20 7.07
N CYS A 7 -9.87 0.64 7.44
CA CYS A 7 -8.46 0.25 7.55
C CYS A 7 -7.71 1.17 8.51
N SER A 8 -6.51 0.76 8.86
CA SER A 8 -5.62 1.53 9.73
C SER A 8 -4.18 1.47 9.25
N LEU A 9 -3.41 2.48 9.63
CA LEU A 9 -1.96 2.55 9.38
C LEU A 9 -1.24 2.39 10.72
N THR A 10 -0.28 1.47 10.75
CA THR A 10 0.50 1.21 11.97
C THR A 10 1.98 1.04 11.64
N ASP A 11 2.82 1.16 12.67
CA ASP A 11 4.20 0.69 12.61
C ASP A 11 4.27 -0.71 13.20
N GLY A 12 5.21 -1.51 12.70
CA GLY A 12 5.49 -2.81 13.26
C GLY A 12 6.17 -2.72 14.63
N GLU A 13 6.19 -3.83 15.36
CA GLU A 13 6.91 -3.96 16.61
C GLU A 13 8.41 -3.78 16.37
N LYS A 14 9.07 -3.00 17.22
CA LYS A 14 10.53 -2.89 17.19
C LYS A 14 11.17 -4.19 17.64
N LEU A 15 12.03 -4.75 16.78
CA LEU A 15 12.87 -5.90 17.12
C LEU A 15 14.33 -5.53 16.98
N ASP A 16 15.16 -6.15 17.82
CA ASP A 16 16.61 -5.95 17.83
C ASP A 16 17.31 -7.30 17.99
N GLY A 17 18.45 -7.46 17.34
CA GLY A 17 19.29 -8.65 17.46
C GLY A 17 18.93 -9.81 16.54
N LYS A 18 17.88 -9.70 15.71
CA LYS A 18 17.51 -10.72 14.74
C LYS A 18 17.78 -10.23 13.31
N GLY A 19 18.63 -10.95 12.57
CA GLY A 19 18.89 -10.66 11.16
C GLY A 19 17.67 -10.99 10.29
N MET A 20 17.16 -10.02 9.55
CA MET A 20 16.07 -10.20 8.60
C MET A 20 16.22 -9.24 7.42
N PRO A 21 15.56 -9.54 6.29
CA PRO A 21 15.59 -8.65 5.14
C PRO A 21 15.00 -7.27 5.43
N ASN A 22 15.65 -6.23 4.87
CA ASN A 22 15.08 -4.90 4.80
C ASN A 22 14.12 -4.84 3.61
N LEU A 23 12.84 -4.71 3.87
CA LEU A 23 11.81 -4.65 2.83
C LEU A 23 11.61 -3.20 2.40
N ASP A 24 12.59 -2.67 1.67
CA ASP A 24 12.53 -1.32 1.14
C ASP A 24 11.87 -1.29 -0.26
N VAL A 25 11.65 -0.08 -0.77
CA VAL A 25 10.96 0.12 -2.05
C VAL A 25 11.70 -0.56 -3.19
N LYS A 26 13.02 -0.41 -3.27
CA LYS A 26 13.80 -0.97 -4.38
C LYS A 26 13.74 -2.48 -4.42
N TYR A 27 13.82 -3.12 -3.25
CA TYR A 27 13.65 -4.56 -3.16
C TYR A 27 12.24 -4.98 -3.56
N LEU A 28 11.21 -4.32 -3.03
CA LEU A 28 9.81 -4.67 -3.30
C LEU A 28 9.41 -4.43 -4.76
N ARG A 29 10.07 -3.51 -5.46
CA ARG A 29 9.91 -3.31 -6.90
C ARG A 29 10.73 -4.28 -7.76
N GLY A 30 11.56 -5.12 -7.15
CA GLY A 30 12.43 -6.03 -7.88
C GLY A 30 13.65 -5.36 -8.51
N GLU A 31 13.98 -4.15 -8.10
CA GLU A 31 15.12 -3.41 -8.66
C GLU A 31 16.47 -3.87 -8.10
N ARG A 32 16.46 -4.48 -6.92
CA ARG A 32 17.67 -5.06 -6.29
C ARG A 32 17.26 -6.10 -5.25
N ASP A 33 18.24 -6.91 -4.80
CA ASP A 33 18.06 -7.83 -3.69
C ASP A 33 17.91 -7.06 -2.36
N PHE A 34 17.38 -7.75 -1.36
CA PHE A 34 17.28 -7.17 -0.03
C PHE A 34 18.65 -7.11 0.65
N LYS A 35 18.79 -6.14 1.55
CA LYS A 35 19.89 -6.08 2.51
C LYS A 35 19.40 -6.68 3.83
N THR A 36 20.30 -7.31 4.58
CA THR A 36 19.99 -7.82 5.91
C THR A 36 20.23 -6.75 6.94
N LEU A 37 19.24 -6.54 7.80
CA LEU A 37 19.35 -5.66 8.97
C LEU A 37 19.25 -6.49 10.23
N THR A 38 19.77 -5.96 11.33
CA THR A 38 19.72 -6.63 12.64
C THR A 38 18.71 -6.00 13.59
N ASN A 39 18.07 -4.92 13.18
CA ASN A 39 17.00 -4.26 13.92
C ASN A 39 16.05 -3.55 12.97
N GLY A 40 14.87 -3.24 13.44
CA GLY A 40 13.86 -2.51 12.68
C GLY A 40 12.46 -2.79 13.18
N ARG A 41 11.48 -2.40 12.36
CA ARG A 41 10.05 -2.65 12.59
C ARG A 41 9.66 -3.93 11.89
N TYR A 42 9.20 -4.92 12.63
CA TYR A 42 8.81 -6.22 12.08
C TYR A 42 7.57 -6.13 11.22
N VAL A 43 7.59 -6.82 10.09
CA VAL A 43 6.41 -7.06 9.26
C VAL A 43 6.39 -8.51 8.80
N ALA A 44 5.23 -9.15 8.93
CA ALA A 44 5.02 -10.54 8.50
C ALA A 44 4.99 -10.64 6.97
N ALA A 45 5.25 -11.83 6.44
CA ALA A 45 5.01 -12.12 5.04
C ALA A 45 3.52 -11.92 4.69
N ASN A 46 3.24 -11.62 3.43
CA ASN A 46 1.89 -11.40 2.93
C ASN A 46 1.13 -10.27 3.64
N SER A 47 1.85 -9.26 4.08
CA SER A 47 1.31 -8.04 4.67
C SER A 47 1.30 -6.91 3.63
N LEU A 48 0.55 -5.85 3.91
CA LEU A 48 0.49 -4.68 3.04
C LEU A 48 1.31 -3.54 3.65
N LEU A 49 2.18 -2.95 2.83
CA LEU A 49 2.95 -1.75 3.17
C LEU A 49 2.53 -0.63 2.23
N ILE A 50 2.24 0.54 2.80
CA ILE A 50 1.90 1.73 2.02
C ILE A 50 3.00 2.77 2.15
N LEU A 51 3.45 3.32 1.02
CA LEU A 51 4.43 4.40 1.02
C LEU A 51 3.81 5.67 1.60
N VAL A 52 4.47 6.23 2.60
CA VAL A 52 4.05 7.48 3.24
C VAL A 52 5.00 8.64 2.97
N ASP A 53 6.19 8.36 2.42
CA ASP A 53 7.19 9.38 2.08
C ASP A 53 7.68 9.17 0.65
N GLY A 54 7.89 10.26 -0.09
CA GLY A 54 8.44 10.25 -1.42
C GLY A 54 7.42 10.48 -2.54
N GLU A 55 7.91 10.50 -3.77
CA GLU A 55 7.14 10.82 -4.98
C GLU A 55 5.97 9.85 -5.24
N ASN A 56 6.10 8.60 -4.78
CA ASN A 56 5.08 7.59 -4.99
C ASN A 56 4.27 7.28 -3.73
N SER A 57 4.16 8.25 -2.82
CA SER A 57 3.32 8.11 -1.62
C SER A 57 1.91 7.64 -2.00
N GLY A 58 1.40 6.68 -1.25
CA GLY A 58 0.13 6.02 -1.53
C GLY A 58 0.26 4.71 -2.30
N GLU A 59 1.42 4.40 -2.85
CA GLU A 59 1.66 3.10 -3.49
C GLU A 59 1.70 1.99 -2.44
N VAL A 60 1.02 0.87 -2.71
CA VAL A 60 0.91 -0.25 -1.79
C VAL A 60 1.64 -1.46 -2.34
N PHE A 61 2.41 -2.12 -1.49
CA PHE A 61 3.12 -3.36 -1.82
C PHE A 61 2.68 -4.48 -0.87
N ARG A 62 2.66 -5.70 -1.38
CA ARG A 62 2.48 -6.89 -0.56
C ARG A 62 3.84 -7.51 -0.29
N THR A 63 4.14 -7.81 0.98
CA THR A 63 5.43 -8.38 1.36
C THR A 63 5.52 -9.84 0.88
N PRO A 64 6.58 -10.21 0.12
CA PRO A 64 6.77 -11.59 -0.31
C PRO A 64 7.31 -12.49 0.79
N ILE A 65 8.03 -11.91 1.74
CA ILE A 65 8.67 -12.60 2.88
C ILE A 65 8.54 -11.72 4.12
N GLU A 66 8.76 -12.29 5.30
CA GLU A 66 8.86 -11.49 6.53
C GLU A 66 10.17 -10.71 6.57
N GLY A 67 10.19 -9.63 7.31
CA GLY A 67 11.39 -8.81 7.45
C GLY A 67 11.15 -7.55 8.26
N TYR A 68 11.99 -6.56 8.02
CA TYR A 68 11.84 -5.22 8.60
C TYR A 68 11.23 -4.30 7.56
N GLN A 69 10.16 -3.58 7.93
CA GLN A 69 9.55 -2.64 7.01
C GLN A 69 10.52 -1.50 6.68
N GLY A 70 10.57 -1.12 5.40
CA GLY A 70 11.37 0.02 4.96
C GLY A 70 10.90 1.31 5.67
N SER A 71 11.84 2.22 5.89
CA SER A 71 11.61 3.44 6.69
C SER A 71 10.57 4.39 6.09
N THR A 72 10.27 4.25 4.80
CA THR A 72 9.29 5.08 4.10
C THR A 72 7.87 4.52 4.11
N PHE A 73 7.67 3.40 4.77
CA PHE A 73 6.40 2.67 4.82
C PHE A 73 5.69 2.78 6.16
N LYS A 74 4.36 2.60 6.11
CA LYS A 74 3.50 2.16 7.21
C LYS A 74 2.85 0.84 6.84
N GLN A 75 2.46 0.06 7.82
CA GLN A 75 1.67 -1.15 7.58
C GLN A 75 0.20 -0.77 7.41
N LEU A 76 -0.42 -1.31 6.37
CA LEU A 76 -1.83 -1.10 6.08
C LEU A 76 -2.62 -2.33 6.52
N HIS A 77 -3.53 -2.16 7.46
CA HIS A 77 -4.42 -3.21 7.95
C HIS A 77 -5.83 -2.94 7.49
N ILE A 78 -6.37 -3.82 6.68
CA ILE A 78 -7.73 -3.70 6.13
C ILE A 78 -8.65 -4.62 6.93
N ASN A 79 -9.84 -4.12 7.30
CA ASN A 79 -10.82 -4.90 8.04
C ASN A 79 -11.21 -6.17 7.25
N GLU A 80 -11.39 -7.28 7.97
CA GLU A 80 -11.69 -8.58 7.38
C GLU A 80 -13.00 -8.63 6.60
N ASN A 81 -13.96 -7.77 6.94
CA ASN A 81 -15.24 -7.68 6.24
C ASN A 81 -15.17 -6.98 4.88
N MET A 82 -13.99 -6.43 4.53
CA MET A 82 -13.75 -5.78 3.25
C MET A 82 -12.86 -6.66 2.38
N LEU A 83 -13.10 -6.64 1.07
CA LEU A 83 -12.16 -7.22 0.13
C LEU A 83 -10.96 -6.29 0.02
N ALA A 84 -9.77 -6.78 0.40
CA ALA A 84 -8.56 -5.96 0.44
C ALA A 84 -8.28 -5.27 -0.91
N GLU A 85 -8.39 -5.99 -2.01
CA GLU A 85 -8.14 -5.44 -3.34
C GLU A 85 -9.12 -4.32 -3.73
N TYR A 86 -10.35 -4.37 -3.22
CA TYR A 86 -11.30 -3.28 -3.42
C TYR A 86 -10.79 -2.00 -2.78
N ILE A 87 -10.32 -2.09 -1.53
CA ILE A 87 -9.73 -0.93 -0.83
C ILE A 87 -8.48 -0.43 -1.55
N LEU A 88 -7.63 -1.34 -2.05
CA LEU A 88 -6.43 -0.94 -2.80
C LEU A 88 -6.77 -0.16 -4.07
N HIS A 89 -7.83 -0.55 -4.79
CA HIS A 89 -8.30 0.20 -5.95
C HIS A 89 -8.82 1.59 -5.56
N VAL A 90 -9.53 1.70 -4.44
CA VAL A 90 -10.02 3.00 -3.95
C VAL A 90 -8.82 3.91 -3.59
N ILE A 91 -7.83 3.38 -2.88
CA ILE A 91 -6.60 4.13 -2.57
C ILE A 91 -5.94 4.61 -3.86
N ASN A 92 -5.82 3.73 -4.83
CA ASN A 92 -5.16 4.04 -6.10
C ASN A 92 -5.87 5.17 -6.87
N LEU A 93 -7.19 5.24 -6.82
CA LEU A 93 -7.95 6.33 -7.40
C LEU A 93 -7.63 7.69 -6.77
N HIS A 94 -7.24 7.71 -5.51
CA HIS A 94 -6.99 8.94 -4.75
C HIS A 94 -5.50 9.27 -4.62
N ARG A 95 -4.60 8.46 -5.17
CA ARG A 95 -3.14 8.63 -4.99
C ARG A 95 -2.65 10.01 -5.37
N LYS A 96 -3.12 10.55 -6.47
CA LYS A 96 -2.70 11.88 -6.94
C LYS A 96 -3.05 12.96 -5.93
N ALA A 97 -4.30 12.99 -5.47
CA ALA A 97 -4.74 13.96 -4.47
C ALA A 97 -3.99 13.81 -3.14
N LEU A 98 -3.73 12.55 -2.72
CA LEU A 98 -3.00 12.27 -1.48
C LEU A 98 -1.56 12.78 -1.51
N ARG A 99 -0.91 12.82 -2.68
CA ARG A 99 0.47 13.29 -2.85
C ARG A 99 0.57 14.78 -3.10
N GLU A 100 -0.38 15.36 -3.79
CA GLU A 100 -0.32 16.76 -4.23
C GLU A 100 -0.63 17.75 -3.13
N ASN A 101 -1.25 17.29 -2.05
CA ASN A 101 -1.59 18.14 -0.91
C ASN A 101 -0.33 18.37 -0.05
N LYS A 102 0.62 19.13 -0.59
CA LYS A 102 1.90 19.44 0.07
C LYS A 102 1.73 20.52 1.12
N VAL A 103 2.21 20.25 2.33
CA VAL A 103 2.28 21.25 3.39
C VAL A 103 3.74 21.61 3.61
N GLY A 104 4.20 22.65 2.90
CA GLY A 104 5.48 23.34 3.16
C GLY A 104 6.77 22.54 2.94
N SER A 105 6.72 21.32 2.41
CA SER A 105 7.89 20.48 2.17
C SER A 105 8.13 20.26 0.69
N ALA A 106 9.39 20.22 0.27
CA ALA A 106 9.78 19.89 -1.09
C ALA A 106 9.62 18.39 -1.39
N ILE A 107 9.57 17.52 -0.36
CA ILE A 107 9.41 16.08 -0.49
C ILE A 107 7.94 15.73 -0.27
N PRO A 108 7.28 15.07 -1.24
CA PRO A 108 5.90 14.66 -1.06
C PRO A 108 5.75 13.65 0.07
N HIS A 109 4.65 13.78 0.80
CA HIS A 109 4.26 12.84 1.84
C HIS A 109 2.82 12.42 1.61
N LEU A 110 2.45 11.25 2.13
CA LEU A 110 1.04 10.86 2.18
C LEU A 110 0.32 11.79 3.17
N ASP A 111 -0.72 12.46 2.69
CA ASP A 111 -1.61 13.22 3.57
C ASP A 111 -2.48 12.24 4.36
N LYS A 112 -2.05 11.91 5.57
CA LYS A 112 -2.74 10.92 6.42
C LYS A 112 -4.13 11.38 6.84
N LYS A 113 -4.31 12.68 7.04
CA LYS A 113 -5.61 13.24 7.41
C LYS A 113 -6.59 13.09 6.26
N LEU A 114 -6.18 13.43 5.05
CA LEU A 114 -6.98 13.25 3.85
C LEU A 114 -7.27 11.77 3.59
N PHE A 115 -6.27 10.90 3.75
CA PHE A 115 -6.42 9.46 3.62
C PHE A 115 -7.52 8.91 4.53
N LYS A 116 -7.50 9.28 5.80
CA LYS A 116 -8.50 8.86 6.79
C LYS A 116 -9.92 9.34 6.44
N ALA A 117 -10.02 10.48 5.80
CA ALA A 117 -11.29 11.14 5.46
C ALA A 117 -11.88 10.73 4.11
N ILE A 118 -11.16 9.93 3.30
CA ILE A 118 -11.68 9.48 2.01
C ILE A 118 -13.01 8.75 2.22
N GLU A 119 -14.06 9.21 1.52
CA GLU A 119 -15.35 8.53 1.52
C GLU A 119 -15.30 7.32 0.58
N VAL A 120 -15.54 6.14 1.13
CA VAL A 120 -15.48 4.88 0.41
C VAL A 120 -16.90 4.32 0.27
N PRO A 121 -17.38 4.09 -0.96
CA PRO A 121 -18.61 3.32 -1.14
C PRO A 121 -18.37 1.88 -0.69
N VAL A 122 -19.30 1.34 0.12
CA VAL A 122 -19.16 -0.03 0.65
C VAL A 122 -20.38 -0.85 0.19
N PRO A 123 -20.32 -1.41 -1.03
CA PRO A 123 -21.33 -2.35 -1.48
C PRO A 123 -21.17 -3.69 -0.75
N PRO A 124 -22.16 -4.59 -0.84
CA PRO A 124 -22.02 -5.95 -0.33
C PRO A 124 -20.74 -6.62 -0.84
N TYR A 125 -20.18 -7.53 -0.06
CA TYR A 125 -18.90 -8.17 -0.37
C TYR A 125 -18.86 -8.79 -1.78
N ASP A 126 -19.93 -9.48 -2.19
CA ASP A 126 -20.01 -10.09 -3.53
C ASP A 126 -19.89 -9.05 -4.64
N GLU A 127 -20.44 -7.87 -4.41
CA GLU A 127 -20.36 -6.76 -5.36
C GLU A 127 -18.96 -6.18 -5.41
N GLN A 128 -18.25 -6.14 -4.27
CA GLN A 128 -16.83 -5.76 -4.25
C GLN A 128 -16.01 -6.73 -5.10
N VAL A 129 -16.24 -8.03 -4.97
CA VAL A 129 -15.56 -9.06 -5.77
C VAL A 129 -15.84 -8.83 -7.27
N ARG A 130 -17.09 -8.57 -7.64
CA ARG A 130 -17.45 -8.31 -9.04
C ARG A 130 -16.73 -7.07 -9.60
N ILE A 131 -16.71 -5.99 -8.83
CA ILE A 131 -16.04 -4.74 -9.24
C ILE A 131 -14.55 -4.98 -9.45
N VAL A 132 -13.88 -5.64 -8.51
CA VAL A 132 -12.44 -5.94 -8.63
C VAL A 132 -12.17 -6.82 -9.84
N THR A 133 -12.99 -7.83 -10.08
CA THR A 133 -12.87 -8.71 -11.24
C THR A 133 -12.97 -7.93 -12.55
N VAL A 134 -13.92 -7.00 -12.64
CA VAL A 134 -14.10 -6.15 -13.84
C VAL A 134 -12.89 -5.23 -14.02
N ILE A 135 -12.41 -4.58 -12.96
CA ILE A 135 -11.24 -3.68 -13.05
C ILE A 135 -10.01 -4.46 -13.52
N ASN A 136 -9.75 -5.62 -12.94
CA ASN A 136 -8.60 -6.46 -13.31
C ASN A 136 -8.69 -6.92 -14.77
N SER A 137 -9.88 -7.29 -15.23
CA SER A 137 -10.11 -7.65 -16.63
C SER A 137 -9.84 -6.49 -17.58
N MET A 138 -10.29 -5.28 -17.21
CA MET A 138 -10.04 -4.07 -18.01
C MET A 138 -8.54 -3.74 -18.07
N HIS A 139 -7.83 -3.85 -16.98
CA HIS A 139 -6.38 -3.64 -16.93
C HIS A 139 -5.66 -4.66 -17.84
N SER A 140 -6.02 -5.92 -17.79
CA SER A 140 -5.42 -6.97 -18.64
C SER A 140 -5.64 -6.69 -20.12
N LYS A 141 -6.84 -6.25 -20.48
CA LYS A 141 -7.16 -5.91 -21.88
C LYS A 141 -6.37 -4.69 -22.36
N LEU A 142 -6.24 -3.68 -21.50
CA LEU A 142 -5.47 -2.49 -21.80
C LEU A 142 -3.98 -2.84 -21.99
N ASP A 143 -3.41 -3.65 -21.11
CA ASP A 143 -2.02 -4.10 -21.20
C ASP A 143 -1.78 -4.86 -22.51
N ALA A 144 -2.70 -5.75 -22.91
CA ALA A 144 -2.61 -6.48 -24.16
C ALA A 144 -2.64 -5.55 -25.38
N ILE A 145 -3.46 -4.50 -25.35
CA ILE A 145 -3.52 -3.48 -26.41
C ILE A 145 -2.18 -2.72 -26.46
N MET A 146 -1.66 -2.32 -25.30
CA MET A 146 -0.39 -1.57 -25.23
C MET A 146 0.81 -2.38 -25.74
N GLU A 147 0.82 -3.69 -25.49
CA GLU A 147 1.88 -4.58 -25.97
C GLU A 147 1.89 -4.71 -27.50
N ASN A 148 0.76 -4.49 -28.16
CA ASN A 148 0.60 -4.62 -29.62
C ASN A 148 0.79 -3.27 -30.36
N LEU A 149 1.07 -2.21 -29.65
CA LEU A 149 1.41 -0.91 -30.26
C LEU A 149 2.91 -0.82 -30.62
#